data_d4c4b55a268365747bcf7b10a49f1c9f
#
_entry.id   d4c4b55a268365747bcf7b10a49f1c9f
#
_cell.length_a   1.000
_cell.length_b   1.000
_cell.length_c   1.000
_cell.angle_alpha   90.00
_cell.angle_beta   90.00
_cell.angle_gamma   90.00
#
_symmetry.space_group_name_H-M   'P 1'
#
loop_
_entity.id
_entity.type
_entity.pdbx_description
1 polymer ?
#
loop_
_entity_poly.entity_id
_entity_poly.type
_entity_poly.pdbx_seq_one_letter_code
_entity_poly.pdbx_strand_id
1 'polypeptide(L)'
;MGKVIAAYGGGFKPPTGGHFEIVKNALKEFPEIDEFIIFVGSKVRDGLDQTESILIWDIYKKYLANKVDIQPSKSPIGDILRLAKNNPQDKVYFIIGYREGRDDDMQDIASRTSNLKEKYPNIEIKEMPTFNPNMSGTNARKALMKSEEEFTKFLPSEVKEKSEIFSILRPPVEEYLKENATYSKNIDYKSMIDDLTGYMLEQGRNIEPLPKLEFVDGDAENASDFFGKTAYYDPNTQTIVLY
;
A
#
# COMPACT_ATOMS: atom_id res chain seq x y z
N MET A 1 -25.47 -21.31 16.51
CA MET A 1 -24.80 -20.00 16.60
C MET A 1 -24.11 -19.75 15.28
N GLY A 2 -24.14 -18.52 14.78
CA GLY A 2 -23.36 -18.13 13.61
C GLY A 2 -21.87 -18.19 13.89
N LYS A 3 -21.03 -18.22 12.84
CA LYS A 3 -19.57 -18.17 12.95
C LYS A 3 -19.10 -16.78 13.32
N VAL A 4 -17.88 -16.70 13.87
CA VAL A 4 -17.11 -15.47 14.01
C VAL A 4 -16.03 -15.46 12.93
N ILE A 5 -16.17 -14.58 11.93
CA ILE A 5 -15.25 -14.45 10.82
C ILE A 5 -14.48 -13.14 10.97
N ALA A 6 -13.15 -13.20 11.07
CA ALA A 6 -12.31 -12.01 11.01
C ALA A 6 -11.90 -11.74 9.56
N ALA A 7 -11.90 -10.46 9.17
CA ALA A 7 -11.54 -10.05 7.82
C ALA A 7 -10.58 -8.86 7.86
N TYR A 8 -9.44 -8.99 7.19
CA TYR A 8 -8.40 -7.98 7.08
C TYR A 8 -8.13 -7.66 5.62
N GLY A 9 -8.34 -6.42 5.20
CA GLY A 9 -8.22 -6.01 3.81
C GLY A 9 -7.15 -4.96 3.59
N GLY A 10 -6.31 -5.15 2.57
CA GLY A 10 -5.28 -4.16 2.23
C GLY A 10 -4.59 -4.41 0.89
N GLY A 11 -3.77 -3.44 0.49
CA GLY A 11 -2.94 -3.57 -0.71
C GLY A 11 -1.76 -4.51 -0.53
N PHE A 12 -1.10 -4.44 0.65
CA PHE A 12 0.02 -5.30 1.04
C PHE A 12 1.16 -5.35 0.01
N LYS A 13 1.71 -4.21 -0.38
CA LYS A 13 2.75 -4.12 -1.41
C LYS A 13 4.10 -3.64 -0.84
N PRO A 14 4.91 -4.55 -0.25
CA PRO A 14 4.61 -5.94 0.11
C PRO A 14 3.92 -6.06 1.47
N PRO A 15 3.45 -7.27 1.85
CA PRO A 15 3.12 -7.57 3.24
C PRO A 15 4.38 -7.42 4.12
N THR A 16 4.26 -6.66 5.22
CA THR A 16 5.36 -6.41 6.16
C THR A 16 5.14 -7.13 7.49
N GLY A 17 6.15 -7.13 8.36
CA GLY A 17 6.04 -7.62 9.73
C GLY A 17 4.89 -6.98 10.51
N GLY A 18 4.61 -5.68 10.29
CA GLY A 18 3.48 -5.02 10.94
C GLY A 18 2.12 -5.61 10.52
N HIS A 19 1.94 -5.93 9.23
CA HIS A 19 0.72 -6.60 8.77
C HIS A 19 0.58 -8.02 9.37
N PHE A 20 1.68 -8.75 9.45
CA PHE A 20 1.71 -10.08 10.06
C PHE A 20 1.36 -10.02 11.55
N GLU A 21 1.93 -9.05 12.29
CA GLU A 21 1.64 -8.83 13.72
C GLU A 21 0.16 -8.54 13.97
N ILE A 22 -0.49 -7.73 13.11
CA ILE A 22 -1.94 -7.47 13.21
C ILE A 22 -2.71 -8.77 13.17
N VAL A 23 -2.45 -9.64 12.20
CA VAL A 23 -3.16 -10.93 12.07
C VAL A 23 -2.89 -11.84 13.27
N LYS A 24 -1.62 -11.96 13.66
CA LYS A 24 -1.20 -12.79 14.80
C LYS A 24 -1.82 -12.32 16.11
N ASN A 25 -1.80 -11.01 16.36
CA ASN A 25 -2.34 -10.44 17.58
C ASN A 25 -3.88 -10.54 17.61
N ALA A 26 -4.56 -10.29 16.49
CA ALA A 26 -6.01 -10.48 16.41
C ALA A 26 -6.43 -11.94 16.69
N LEU A 27 -5.70 -12.91 16.15
CA LEU A 27 -5.95 -14.34 16.42
C LEU A 27 -5.72 -14.73 17.90
N LYS A 28 -4.83 -14.03 18.57
CA LYS A 28 -4.54 -14.24 20.00
C LYS A 28 -5.56 -13.55 20.90
N GLU A 29 -5.94 -12.32 20.55
CA GLU A 29 -6.85 -11.48 21.34
C GLU A 29 -8.32 -11.97 21.24
N PHE A 30 -8.69 -12.49 20.06
CA PHE A 30 -10.04 -12.98 19.77
C PHE A 30 -10.01 -14.48 19.48
N PRO A 31 -9.86 -15.36 20.49
CA PRO A 31 -9.77 -16.81 20.29
C PRO A 31 -11.03 -17.42 19.71
N GLU A 32 -12.18 -16.73 19.83
CA GLU A 32 -13.48 -17.14 19.28
C GLU A 32 -13.57 -17.04 17.75
N ILE A 33 -12.59 -16.44 17.06
CA ILE A 33 -12.55 -16.39 15.60
C ILE A 33 -12.51 -17.82 15.05
N ASP A 34 -13.51 -18.19 14.25
CA ASP A 34 -13.56 -19.48 13.56
C ASP A 34 -12.75 -19.48 12.26
N GLU A 35 -12.75 -18.34 11.55
CA GLU A 35 -12.09 -18.15 10.25
C GLU A 35 -11.51 -16.75 10.16
N PHE A 36 -10.30 -16.61 9.60
CA PHE A 36 -9.64 -15.34 9.38
C PHE A 36 -9.33 -15.18 7.89
N ILE A 37 -9.92 -14.19 7.22
CA ILE A 37 -9.75 -13.96 5.79
C ILE A 37 -8.91 -12.71 5.56
N ILE A 38 -7.83 -12.85 4.77
CA ILE A 38 -7.00 -11.74 4.31
C ILE A 38 -7.35 -11.44 2.86
N PHE A 39 -7.96 -10.27 2.60
CA PHE A 39 -8.27 -9.80 1.26
C PHE A 39 -7.12 -8.96 0.70
N VAL A 40 -6.42 -9.50 -0.30
CA VAL A 40 -5.26 -8.85 -0.93
C VAL A 40 -5.70 -8.04 -2.14
N GLY A 41 -5.43 -6.73 -2.13
CA GLY A 41 -5.84 -5.81 -3.19
C GLY A 41 -5.08 -6.00 -4.50
N SER A 42 -5.75 -5.76 -5.65
CA SER A 42 -5.19 -5.95 -6.99
C SER A 42 -4.35 -4.77 -7.51
N LYS A 43 -4.37 -3.62 -6.83
CA LYS A 43 -3.62 -2.45 -7.30
C LYS A 43 -2.12 -2.71 -7.28
N VAL A 44 -1.46 -2.49 -8.41
CA VAL A 44 0.01 -2.55 -8.53
C VAL A 44 0.64 -1.34 -7.85
N ARG A 45 1.78 -1.52 -7.19
CA ARG A 45 2.61 -0.44 -6.65
C ARG A 45 4.09 -0.75 -6.87
N ASP A 46 4.76 0.10 -7.60
CA ASP A 46 6.20 0.04 -7.85
C ASP A 46 6.63 -1.37 -8.32
N GLY A 47 5.93 -1.90 -9.31
CA GLY A 47 6.16 -3.22 -9.89
C GLY A 47 5.53 -4.39 -9.14
N LEU A 48 5.16 -4.23 -7.85
CA LEU A 48 4.54 -5.32 -7.08
C LEU A 48 3.03 -5.39 -7.34
N ASP A 49 2.59 -6.54 -7.76
CA ASP A 49 1.17 -6.83 -7.99
C ASP A 49 0.55 -7.68 -6.86
N GLN A 50 -0.62 -8.22 -7.13
CA GLN A 50 -1.36 -9.05 -6.18
C GLN A 50 -0.70 -10.41 -5.99
N THR A 51 -0.02 -10.92 -7.00
CA THR A 51 0.57 -12.27 -7.02
C THR A 51 1.69 -12.38 -5.99
N GLU A 52 2.67 -11.45 -6.02
CA GLU A 52 3.75 -11.42 -5.05
C GLU A 52 3.22 -11.30 -3.63
N SER A 53 2.20 -10.44 -3.44
CA SER A 53 1.62 -10.25 -2.10
C SER A 53 0.97 -11.53 -1.57
N ILE A 54 0.26 -12.29 -2.41
CA ILE A 54 -0.33 -13.57 -2.04
C ILE A 54 0.76 -14.59 -1.70
N LEU A 55 1.80 -14.69 -2.53
CA LEU A 55 2.93 -15.60 -2.27
C LEU A 55 3.59 -15.33 -0.91
N ILE A 56 3.77 -14.05 -0.56
CA ILE A 56 4.34 -13.70 0.75
C ILE A 56 3.37 -14.05 1.89
N TRP A 57 2.08 -13.80 1.73
CA TRP A 57 1.09 -14.20 2.72
C TRP A 57 1.01 -15.73 2.88
N ASP A 58 1.19 -16.52 1.81
CA ASP A 58 1.25 -17.98 1.88
C ASP A 58 2.48 -18.45 2.67
N ILE A 59 3.61 -17.75 2.55
CA ILE A 59 4.77 -18.00 3.41
C ILE A 59 4.43 -17.68 4.87
N TYR A 60 3.86 -16.51 5.13
CA TYR A 60 3.48 -16.08 6.49
C TYR A 60 2.44 -17.01 7.14
N LYS A 61 1.51 -17.56 6.34
CA LYS A 61 0.49 -18.49 6.80
C LYS A 61 1.05 -19.71 7.52
N LYS A 62 2.27 -20.17 7.16
CA LYS A 62 2.97 -21.27 7.83
C LYS A 62 3.23 -20.99 9.32
N TYR A 63 3.26 -19.72 9.71
CA TYR A 63 3.54 -19.22 11.07
C TYR A 63 2.29 -18.71 11.79
N LEU A 64 1.13 -18.79 11.15
CA LEU A 64 -0.17 -18.40 11.70
C LEU A 64 -1.02 -19.64 11.99
N ALA A 65 -2.17 -19.44 12.67
CA ALA A 65 -3.11 -20.52 12.91
C ALA A 65 -3.73 -21.04 11.59
N ASN A 66 -4.06 -22.33 11.53
CA ASN A 66 -4.60 -23.00 10.33
C ASN A 66 -5.95 -22.45 9.82
N LYS A 67 -6.57 -21.51 10.55
CA LYS A 67 -7.83 -20.85 10.20
C LYS A 67 -7.69 -19.58 9.35
N VAL A 68 -6.48 -19.28 8.88
CA VAL A 68 -6.20 -18.12 8.00
C VAL A 68 -6.37 -18.54 6.54
N ASP A 69 -7.17 -17.78 5.80
CA ASP A 69 -7.35 -17.90 4.36
C ASP A 69 -6.92 -16.60 3.66
N ILE A 70 -6.37 -16.71 2.44
CA ILE A 70 -5.83 -15.59 1.68
C ILE A 70 -6.58 -15.53 0.36
N GLN A 71 -7.27 -14.41 0.13
CA GLN A 71 -8.13 -14.24 -1.04
C GLN A 71 -7.72 -13.02 -1.87
N PRO A 72 -7.60 -13.17 -3.21
CA PRO A 72 -7.44 -12.05 -4.11
C PRO A 72 -8.69 -11.18 -4.11
N SER A 73 -8.53 -9.87 -4.15
CA SER A 73 -9.63 -8.91 -4.13
C SER A 73 -9.36 -7.72 -5.04
N LYS A 74 -10.38 -7.28 -5.77
CA LYS A 74 -10.37 -6.00 -6.49
C LYS A 74 -10.69 -4.83 -5.55
N SER A 75 -11.43 -5.10 -4.49
CA SER A 75 -11.85 -4.10 -3.49
C SER A 75 -11.91 -4.74 -2.11
N PRO A 76 -10.77 -4.81 -1.39
CA PRO A 76 -10.69 -5.51 -0.09
C PRO A 76 -11.77 -5.09 0.90
N ILE A 77 -12.00 -3.79 1.07
CA ILE A 77 -13.08 -3.29 1.94
C ILE A 77 -14.46 -3.68 1.40
N GLY A 78 -14.67 -3.56 0.08
CA GLY A 78 -15.92 -3.98 -0.55
C GLY A 78 -16.22 -5.46 -0.35
N ASP A 79 -15.21 -6.32 -0.35
CA ASP A 79 -15.35 -7.75 -0.12
C ASP A 79 -15.66 -8.07 1.35
N ILE A 80 -15.08 -7.34 2.32
CA ILE A 80 -15.45 -7.43 3.74
C ILE A 80 -16.94 -7.08 3.93
N LEU A 81 -17.40 -5.99 3.32
CA LEU A 81 -18.81 -5.58 3.41
C LEU A 81 -19.75 -6.58 2.73
N ARG A 82 -19.32 -7.16 1.62
CA ARG A 82 -20.07 -8.21 0.92
C ARG A 82 -20.13 -9.49 1.75
N LEU A 83 -19.03 -9.87 2.42
CA LEU A 83 -18.99 -10.97 3.35
C LEU A 83 -20.05 -10.82 4.45
N ALA A 84 -20.08 -9.66 5.10
CA ALA A 84 -21.07 -9.37 6.14
C ALA A 84 -22.51 -9.40 5.63
N LYS A 85 -22.74 -8.80 4.46
CA LYS A 85 -24.07 -8.77 3.83
C LYS A 85 -24.59 -10.16 3.48
N ASN A 86 -23.72 -11.04 2.98
CA ASN A 86 -24.09 -12.37 2.53
C ASN A 86 -24.24 -13.38 3.69
N ASN A 87 -23.68 -13.06 4.86
CA ASN A 87 -23.69 -13.92 6.04
C ASN A 87 -24.27 -13.17 7.26
N PRO A 88 -25.55 -12.77 7.22
CA PRO A 88 -26.15 -11.92 8.26
C PRO A 88 -26.26 -12.61 9.62
N GLN A 89 -26.20 -13.95 9.67
CA GLN A 89 -26.20 -14.75 10.88
C GLN A 89 -24.82 -14.86 11.55
N ASP A 90 -23.74 -14.55 10.80
CA ASP A 90 -22.37 -14.63 11.29
C ASP A 90 -21.92 -13.27 11.80
N LYS A 91 -21.03 -13.28 12.78
CA LYS A 91 -20.36 -12.08 13.27
C LYS A 91 -19.10 -11.83 12.43
N VAL A 92 -18.94 -10.62 11.89
CA VAL A 92 -17.76 -10.25 11.11
C VAL A 92 -16.92 -9.24 11.88
N TYR A 93 -15.71 -9.65 12.28
CA TYR A 93 -14.70 -8.75 12.81
C TYR A 93 -13.95 -8.08 11.66
N PHE A 94 -14.20 -6.80 11.45
CA PHE A 94 -13.42 -6.01 10.51
C PHE A 94 -12.13 -5.55 11.20
N ILE A 95 -11.03 -6.22 10.88
CA ILE A 95 -9.71 -5.93 11.46
C ILE A 95 -9.10 -4.73 10.74
N ILE A 96 -8.72 -3.71 11.49
CA ILE A 96 -8.07 -2.49 10.99
C ILE A 96 -6.78 -2.27 11.76
N GLY A 97 -5.65 -2.23 11.04
CA GLY A 97 -4.36 -1.89 11.62
C GLY A 97 -4.14 -0.38 11.66
N TYR A 98 -3.58 0.12 12.75
CA TYR A 98 -3.11 1.50 12.85
C TYR A 98 -1.70 1.55 13.46
N ARG A 99 -0.98 2.61 13.13
CA ARG A 99 0.35 2.86 13.69
C ARG A 99 0.21 3.75 14.90
N GLU A 100 0.71 3.30 16.03
CA GLU A 100 0.66 4.05 17.27
C GLU A 100 1.38 5.41 17.12
N GLY A 101 0.73 6.48 17.58
CA GLY A 101 1.24 7.85 17.48
C GLY A 101 0.99 8.55 16.12
N ARG A 102 0.14 7.97 15.25
CA ARG A 102 -0.25 8.60 13.99
C ARG A 102 -1.75 8.91 13.94
N ASP A 103 -2.07 10.20 14.13
CA ASP A 103 -3.46 10.69 14.12
C ASP A 103 -4.14 10.54 12.75
N ASP A 104 -3.36 10.59 11.65
CA ASP A 104 -3.85 10.39 10.30
C ASP A 104 -4.43 8.98 10.08
N ASP A 105 -3.84 7.94 10.69
CA ASP A 105 -4.37 6.58 10.64
C ASP A 105 -5.74 6.50 11.34
N MET A 106 -5.90 7.15 12.48
CA MET A 106 -7.17 7.17 13.23
C MET A 106 -8.28 7.94 12.49
N GLN A 107 -7.94 9.05 11.84
CA GLN A 107 -8.90 9.80 11.02
C GLN A 107 -9.36 8.99 9.80
N ASP A 108 -8.46 8.28 9.15
CA ASP A 108 -8.77 7.38 8.03
C ASP A 108 -9.70 6.24 8.47
N ILE A 109 -9.44 5.63 9.63
CA ILE A 109 -10.31 4.61 10.23
C ILE A 109 -11.71 5.18 10.46
N ALA A 110 -11.81 6.32 11.14
CA ALA A 110 -13.09 6.95 11.44
C ALA A 110 -13.90 7.26 10.17
N SER A 111 -13.23 7.76 9.11
CA SER A 111 -13.87 8.06 7.82
C SER A 111 -14.41 6.81 7.11
N ARG A 112 -13.68 5.71 7.18
CA ARG A 112 -14.07 4.42 6.53
C ARG A 112 -15.16 3.68 7.31
N THR A 113 -15.27 3.92 8.61
CA THR A 113 -16.13 3.15 9.51
C THR A 113 -17.39 3.88 9.95
N SER A 114 -17.49 5.17 9.63
CA SER A 114 -18.57 6.06 10.02
C SER A 114 -19.91 5.50 9.64
N ASN A 115 -20.70 4.94 9.64
CA ASN A 115 -22.01 4.40 9.23
C ASN A 115 -21.99 2.87 8.96
N LEU A 116 -20.87 2.15 9.24
CA LEU A 116 -20.83 0.72 8.96
C LEU A 116 -21.81 -0.07 9.83
N LYS A 117 -21.88 0.25 11.12
CA LYS A 117 -22.77 -0.44 12.07
C LYS A 117 -24.26 -0.29 11.73
N GLU A 118 -24.64 0.84 11.16
CA GLU A 118 -26.02 1.07 10.74
C GLU A 118 -26.41 0.19 9.54
N LYS A 119 -25.47 0.07 8.57
CA LYS A 119 -25.71 -0.71 7.35
C LYS A 119 -25.47 -2.21 7.50
N TYR A 120 -24.58 -2.58 8.39
CA TYR A 120 -24.11 -3.96 8.60
C TYR A 120 -24.05 -4.25 10.11
N PRO A 121 -25.19 -4.55 10.76
CA PRO A 121 -25.26 -4.71 12.21
C PRO A 121 -24.44 -5.87 12.76
N ASN A 122 -24.05 -6.82 11.91
CA ASN A 122 -23.18 -7.95 12.24
C ASN A 122 -21.68 -7.66 12.09
N ILE A 123 -21.28 -6.41 11.70
CA ILE A 123 -19.87 -5.98 11.69
C ILE A 123 -19.48 -5.39 13.04
N GLU A 124 -18.38 -5.89 13.58
CA GLU A 124 -17.65 -5.25 14.68
C GLU A 124 -16.25 -4.83 14.20
N ILE A 125 -15.91 -3.56 14.40
CA ILE A 125 -14.58 -3.04 14.08
C ILE A 125 -13.63 -3.42 15.21
N LYS A 126 -12.48 -4.00 14.86
CA LYS A 126 -11.41 -4.36 15.77
C LYS A 126 -10.14 -3.64 15.34
N GLU A 127 -9.74 -2.65 16.11
CA GLU A 127 -8.56 -1.83 15.88
C GLU A 127 -7.33 -2.52 16.51
N MET A 128 -6.31 -2.76 15.67
CA MET A 128 -5.08 -3.46 16.07
C MET A 128 -3.89 -2.55 15.93
N PRO A 129 -3.18 -2.21 17.02
CA PRO A 129 -2.00 -1.36 16.95
C PRO A 129 -0.81 -2.09 16.33
N THR A 130 0.03 -1.34 15.61
CA THR A 130 1.39 -1.75 15.23
C THR A 130 2.39 -0.85 15.93
N PHE A 131 3.38 -1.46 16.58
CA PHE A 131 4.32 -0.73 17.44
C PHE A 131 5.50 -0.09 16.69
N ASN A 132 5.67 -0.37 15.39
CA ASN A 132 6.74 0.20 14.60
C ASN A 132 6.20 1.13 13.51
N PRO A 133 6.21 2.47 13.72
CA PRO A 133 5.68 3.44 12.77
C PRO A 133 6.44 3.47 11.43
N ASN A 134 7.69 2.97 11.41
CA ASN A 134 8.52 2.91 10.20
C ASN A 134 8.25 1.64 9.36
N MET A 135 7.46 0.70 9.87
CA MET A 135 7.11 -0.55 9.19
C MET A 135 6.04 -0.33 8.11
N SER A 136 6.38 0.40 7.06
CA SER A 136 5.48 0.68 5.94
C SER A 136 5.89 -0.04 4.66
N GLY A 137 4.93 -0.33 3.77
CA GLY A 137 5.21 -0.92 2.47
C GLY A 137 6.14 -0.05 1.62
N THR A 138 6.03 1.29 1.71
CA THR A 138 6.93 2.22 1.03
C THR A 138 8.37 2.07 1.52
N ASN A 139 8.59 2.06 2.82
CA ASN A 139 9.94 1.89 3.38
C ASN A 139 10.50 0.49 3.08
N ALA A 140 9.65 -0.54 3.08
CA ALA A 140 10.05 -1.89 2.70
C ALA A 140 10.54 -1.95 1.24
N ARG A 141 9.84 -1.29 0.29
CA ARG A 141 10.29 -1.22 -1.12
C ARG A 141 11.60 -0.45 -1.28
N LYS A 142 11.78 0.66 -0.56
CA LYS A 142 13.04 1.39 -0.52
C LYS A 142 14.20 0.50 -0.01
N ALA A 143 13.96 -0.24 1.06
CA ALA A 143 14.95 -1.15 1.63
C ALA A 143 15.28 -2.33 0.70
N LEU A 144 14.27 -2.85 -0.02
CA LEU A 144 14.41 -3.92 -1.00
C LEU A 144 15.45 -3.57 -2.09
N MET A 145 15.54 -2.29 -2.47
CA MET A 145 16.49 -1.82 -3.47
C MET A 145 17.89 -1.56 -2.92
N LYS A 146 18.03 -1.40 -1.60
CA LYS A 146 19.35 -1.21 -0.98
C LYS A 146 20.07 -2.55 -0.81
N SER A 147 19.50 -3.44 -0.02
CA SER A 147 20.08 -4.76 0.23
C SER A 147 19.07 -5.71 0.87
N GLU A 148 19.36 -7.01 0.82
CA GLU A 148 18.59 -8.03 1.53
C GLU A 148 18.60 -7.78 3.04
N GLU A 149 19.75 -7.40 3.61
CA GLU A 149 19.88 -7.11 5.04
C GLU A 149 18.96 -5.97 5.49
N GLU A 150 18.90 -4.88 4.73
CA GLU A 150 18.00 -3.76 5.03
C GLU A 150 16.53 -4.15 4.88
N PHE A 151 16.20 -4.90 3.84
CA PHE A 151 14.83 -5.34 3.59
C PHE A 151 14.31 -6.32 4.65
N THR A 152 15.15 -7.26 5.10
CA THR A 152 14.72 -8.27 6.08
C THR A 152 14.29 -7.68 7.42
N LYS A 153 14.67 -6.44 7.73
CA LYS A 153 14.21 -5.69 8.91
C LYS A 153 12.70 -5.39 8.87
N PHE A 154 12.09 -5.44 7.67
CA PHE A 154 10.66 -5.22 7.46
C PHE A 154 9.84 -6.51 7.50
N LEU A 155 10.48 -7.66 7.62
CA LEU A 155 9.82 -8.96 7.70
C LEU A 155 9.60 -9.40 9.15
N PRO A 156 8.62 -10.28 9.42
CA PRO A 156 8.43 -10.84 10.74
C PRO A 156 9.69 -11.56 11.23
N SER A 157 10.03 -11.39 12.51
CA SER A 157 11.27 -11.97 13.08
C SER A 157 11.29 -13.49 13.03
N GLU A 158 10.13 -14.12 13.23
CA GLU A 158 9.96 -15.57 13.25
C GLU A 158 9.99 -16.25 11.88
N VAL A 159 9.75 -15.51 10.80
CA VAL A 159 9.79 -16.05 9.43
C VAL A 159 11.22 -16.36 9.02
N LYS A 160 11.46 -17.60 8.60
CA LYS A 160 12.79 -18.09 8.22
C LYS A 160 13.10 -17.88 6.74
N GLU A 161 12.08 -17.82 5.89
CA GLU A 161 12.17 -17.72 4.43
C GLU A 161 12.48 -16.27 3.95
N LYS A 162 13.27 -15.51 4.70
CA LYS A 162 13.55 -14.10 4.41
C LYS A 162 14.24 -13.90 3.06
N SER A 163 15.21 -14.74 2.73
CA SER A 163 15.92 -14.69 1.43
C SER A 163 15.01 -15.09 0.27
N GLU A 164 14.10 -16.04 0.48
CA GLU A 164 13.09 -16.42 -0.52
C GLU A 164 12.16 -15.25 -0.80
N ILE A 165 11.65 -14.58 0.25
CA ILE A 165 10.81 -13.40 0.13
C ILE A 165 11.52 -12.27 -0.63
N PHE A 166 12.80 -12.02 -0.32
CA PHE A 166 13.60 -11.04 -1.03
C PHE A 166 13.73 -11.38 -2.51
N SER A 167 13.97 -12.65 -2.83
CA SER A 167 14.12 -13.14 -4.21
C SER A 167 12.82 -13.03 -5.02
N ILE A 168 11.66 -13.15 -4.37
CA ILE A 168 10.34 -12.99 -5.01
C ILE A 168 10.08 -11.51 -5.32
N LEU A 169 10.40 -10.60 -4.41
CA LEU A 169 9.96 -9.22 -4.47
C LEU A 169 10.92 -8.30 -5.25
N ARG A 170 12.22 -8.61 -5.26
CA ARG A 170 13.22 -7.73 -5.86
C ARG A 170 13.11 -7.61 -7.39
N PRO A 171 12.97 -8.69 -8.17
CA PRO A 171 12.95 -8.61 -9.63
C PRO A 171 11.84 -7.70 -10.20
N PRO A 172 10.57 -7.81 -9.78
CA PRO A 172 9.52 -6.95 -10.33
C PRO A 172 9.73 -5.47 -10.00
N VAL A 173 10.29 -5.15 -8.82
CA VAL A 173 10.61 -3.76 -8.48
C VAL A 173 11.78 -3.24 -9.31
N GLU A 174 12.82 -4.04 -9.53
CA GLU A 174 13.96 -3.67 -10.38
C GLU A 174 13.52 -3.43 -11.84
N GLU A 175 12.64 -4.28 -12.36
CA GLU A 175 12.11 -4.16 -13.73
C GLU A 175 11.29 -2.87 -13.88
N TYR A 176 10.35 -2.63 -12.97
CA TYR A 176 9.56 -1.40 -12.91
C TYR A 176 10.43 -0.15 -12.95
N LEU A 177 11.52 -0.15 -12.21
CA LEU A 177 12.43 1.00 -12.14
C LEU A 177 13.25 1.19 -13.41
N LYS A 178 13.72 0.09 -14.02
CA LYS A 178 14.43 0.15 -15.32
C LYS A 178 13.51 0.70 -16.40
N GLU A 179 12.26 0.26 -16.43
CA GLU A 179 11.25 0.78 -17.36
C GLU A 179 11.02 2.26 -17.15
N ASN A 180 10.76 2.70 -15.92
CA ASN A 180 10.52 4.11 -15.62
C ASN A 180 11.75 4.99 -15.87
N ALA A 181 12.96 4.52 -15.57
CA ALA A 181 14.19 5.22 -15.90
C ALA A 181 14.39 5.37 -17.42
N THR A 182 13.92 4.40 -18.21
CA THR A 182 13.97 4.45 -19.67
C THR A 182 12.92 5.42 -20.22
N TYR A 183 11.71 5.42 -19.64
CA TYR A 183 10.66 6.38 -20.00
C TYR A 183 11.09 7.82 -19.74
N SER A 184 11.65 8.12 -18.56
CA SER A 184 12.08 9.48 -18.20
C SER A 184 13.20 10.03 -19.11
N LYS A 185 14.06 9.18 -19.65
CA LYS A 185 15.13 9.59 -20.58
C LYS A 185 14.64 9.91 -21.99
N ASN A 186 13.47 9.40 -22.38
CA ASN A 186 12.93 9.52 -23.73
C ASN A 186 11.76 10.50 -23.85
N ILE A 187 11.31 11.11 -22.75
CA ILE A 187 10.22 12.08 -22.79
C ILE A 187 10.79 13.46 -23.13
N ASP A 188 10.41 13.98 -24.28
CA ASP A 188 10.60 15.40 -24.61
C ASP A 188 9.54 16.25 -23.88
N TYR A 189 9.82 16.53 -22.59
CA TYR A 189 8.92 17.32 -21.75
C TYR A 189 8.63 18.70 -22.34
N LYS A 190 9.58 19.28 -23.10
CA LYS A 190 9.39 20.59 -23.73
C LYS A 190 8.31 20.51 -24.80
N SER A 191 8.39 19.51 -25.69
CA SER A 191 7.38 19.29 -26.70
C SER A 191 5.99 19.03 -26.07
N MET A 192 5.91 18.21 -25.03
CA MET A 192 4.65 17.94 -24.33
C MET A 192 4.01 19.20 -23.74
N ILE A 193 4.82 20.10 -23.20
CA ILE A 193 4.32 21.35 -22.62
C ILE A 193 3.91 22.33 -23.70
N ASP A 194 4.67 22.42 -24.78
CA ASP A 194 4.31 23.24 -25.95
C ASP A 194 2.98 22.76 -26.53
N ASP A 195 2.76 21.44 -26.69
CA ASP A 195 1.51 20.85 -27.16
C ASP A 195 0.35 21.13 -26.21
N LEU A 196 0.54 20.94 -24.89
CA LEU A 196 -0.49 21.21 -23.88
C LEU A 196 -0.84 22.70 -23.84
N THR A 197 0.16 23.57 -23.95
CA THR A 197 0.01 25.01 -23.99
C THR A 197 -0.81 25.42 -25.23
N GLY A 198 -0.47 24.89 -26.39
CA GLY A 198 -1.21 25.12 -27.63
C GLY A 198 -2.68 24.71 -27.50
N TYR A 199 -2.93 23.50 -26.98
CA TYR A 199 -4.28 23.00 -26.74
C TYR A 199 -5.09 23.89 -25.77
N MET A 200 -4.47 24.36 -24.67
CA MET A 200 -5.17 25.23 -23.71
C MET A 200 -5.50 26.60 -24.30
N LEU A 201 -4.62 27.17 -25.12
CA LEU A 201 -4.87 28.44 -25.82
C LEU A 201 -6.02 28.28 -26.84
N GLU A 202 -6.05 27.19 -27.60
CA GLU A 202 -7.17 26.86 -28.51
C GLU A 202 -8.52 26.75 -27.79
N GLN A 203 -8.51 26.31 -26.52
CA GLN A 203 -9.71 26.26 -25.67
C GLN A 203 -10.06 27.62 -25.04
N GLY A 204 -9.37 28.70 -25.44
CA GLY A 204 -9.60 30.06 -24.91
C GLY A 204 -9.18 30.29 -23.46
N ARG A 205 -8.31 29.41 -22.92
CA ARG A 205 -7.77 29.58 -21.56
C ARG A 205 -6.55 30.48 -21.60
N ASN A 206 -6.57 31.54 -20.82
CA ASN A 206 -5.39 32.37 -20.61
C ASN A 206 -4.46 31.68 -19.60
N ILE A 207 -3.29 31.26 -20.05
CA ILE A 207 -2.27 30.57 -19.26
C ILE A 207 -0.98 31.41 -19.15
N GLU A 208 -1.02 32.69 -19.54
CA GLU A 208 0.13 33.59 -19.39
C GLU A 208 0.13 34.31 -18.03
N PRO A 209 1.30 34.48 -17.41
CA PRO A 209 2.60 33.99 -17.87
C PRO A 209 2.76 32.49 -17.65
N LEU A 210 3.32 31.81 -18.63
CA LEU A 210 3.67 30.38 -18.50
C LEU A 210 4.71 30.21 -17.38
N PRO A 211 4.56 29.19 -16.51
CA PRO A 211 5.57 28.88 -15.51
C PRO A 211 6.89 28.51 -16.19
N LYS A 212 7.99 28.92 -15.60
CA LYS A 212 9.30 28.45 -16.02
C LYS A 212 9.42 26.96 -15.74
N LEU A 213 10.13 26.26 -16.63
CA LEU A 213 10.48 24.86 -16.42
C LEU A 213 11.95 24.77 -16.06
N GLU A 214 12.21 24.10 -14.98
CA GLU A 214 13.56 23.77 -14.54
C GLU A 214 13.69 22.26 -14.45
N PHE A 215 14.67 21.71 -15.16
CA PHE A 215 15.02 20.31 -15.11
C PHE A 215 16.23 20.15 -14.20
N VAL A 216 16.05 19.43 -13.11
CA VAL A 216 17.13 19.13 -12.15
C VAL A 216 17.61 17.72 -12.43
N ASP A 217 18.65 17.61 -13.25
CA ASP A 217 19.31 16.34 -13.53
C ASP A 217 20.37 16.09 -12.45
N GLY A 218 20.24 14.97 -11.75
CA GLY A 218 21.22 14.53 -10.77
C GLY A 218 21.13 15.21 -9.40
N ASP A 219 19.93 15.65 -8.98
CA ASP A 219 19.69 16.05 -7.59
C ASP A 219 19.98 14.88 -6.66
N ALA A 220 21.10 14.96 -5.93
CA ALA A 220 21.57 13.92 -5.03
C ALA A 220 20.60 13.68 -3.87
N GLU A 221 19.87 14.70 -3.41
CA GLU A 221 18.89 14.59 -2.34
C GLU A 221 17.64 13.84 -2.85
N ASN A 222 17.14 14.24 -4.03
CA ASN A 222 15.99 13.55 -4.64
C ASN A 222 16.35 12.16 -5.16
N ALA A 223 17.56 11.97 -5.69
CA ALA A 223 18.06 10.66 -6.12
C ALA A 223 18.31 9.70 -4.94
N SER A 224 18.62 10.22 -3.75
CA SER A 224 18.72 9.41 -2.53
C SER A 224 17.36 8.92 -2.03
N ASP A 225 16.28 9.62 -2.36
CA ASP A 225 14.92 9.18 -2.16
C ASP A 225 14.41 8.51 -3.44
N PHE A 226 14.52 7.20 -3.49
CA PHE A 226 14.17 6.35 -4.63
C PHE A 226 12.73 6.57 -5.17
N PHE A 227 11.84 7.05 -4.32
CA PHE A 227 10.49 7.48 -4.63
C PHE A 227 10.33 8.99 -4.45
N GLY A 228 11.36 9.73 -4.79
CA GLY A 228 11.40 11.18 -4.70
C GLY A 228 10.32 11.88 -5.51
N LYS A 229 10.27 13.18 -5.40
CA LYS A 229 9.32 13.98 -6.15
C LYS A 229 9.65 13.90 -7.65
N THR A 230 8.65 13.67 -8.47
CA THR A 230 8.78 13.77 -9.93
C THR A 230 8.65 15.20 -10.41
N ALA A 231 7.92 16.03 -9.70
CA ALA A 231 7.75 17.44 -9.97
C ALA A 231 7.24 18.20 -8.74
N TYR A 232 7.53 19.49 -8.64
CA TYR A 232 6.82 20.42 -7.77
C TYR A 232 6.72 21.81 -8.42
N TYR A 233 5.73 22.59 -8.00
CA TYR A 233 5.58 23.98 -8.40
C TYR A 233 6.04 24.92 -7.27
N ASP A 234 6.96 25.83 -7.60
CA ASP A 234 7.36 26.91 -6.69
C ASP A 234 6.57 28.17 -7.03
N PRO A 235 5.65 28.61 -6.18
CA PRO A 235 4.82 29.78 -6.42
C PRO A 235 5.60 31.11 -6.34
N ASN A 236 6.74 31.13 -5.66
CA ASN A 236 7.54 32.36 -5.50
C ASN A 236 8.31 32.70 -6.78
N THR A 237 8.83 31.67 -7.44
CA THR A 237 9.57 31.79 -8.70
C THR A 237 8.72 31.53 -9.93
N GLN A 238 7.48 31.09 -9.73
CA GLN A 238 6.58 30.60 -10.78
C GLN A 238 7.24 29.53 -11.65
N THR A 239 7.94 28.59 -11.02
CA THR A 239 8.72 27.56 -11.69
C THR A 239 8.14 26.18 -11.38
N ILE A 240 8.01 25.33 -12.41
CA ILE A 240 7.79 23.90 -12.28
C ILE A 240 9.16 23.23 -12.32
N VAL A 241 9.54 22.57 -11.25
CA VAL A 241 10.78 21.80 -11.17
C VAL A 241 10.46 20.34 -11.46
N LEU A 242 11.16 19.76 -12.44
CA LEU A 242 11.05 18.35 -12.84
C LEU A 242 12.36 17.63 -12.46
N TYR A 243 12.27 16.47 -11.85
CA TYR A 243 13.40 15.62 -11.44
C TYR A 243 13.57 14.40 -12.33
#